data_cdae3176b886eec2ee1e945f2df49971
#
_entry.id   cdae3176b886eec2ee1e945f2df49971
#
_cell.length_a   1.000
_cell.length_b   1.000
_cell.length_c   1.000
_cell.angle_alpha   90.00
_cell.angle_beta   90.00
_cell.angle_gamma   90.00
#
_symmetry.space_group_name_H-M   'P 1'
#
loop_
_entity.id
_entity.type
_entity.pdbx_description
1 polymer ?
#
loop_
_entity_poly.entity_id
_entity_poly.type
_entity_poly.pdbx_seq_one_letter_code
_entity_poly.pdbx_strand_id
1 'polypeptide(L)'
;MIAIARFEVPLGQAAQFGTQLSVALAALAAAPGYIDGEIGQNLDELGLWTIVTRWQNVGSYRRALSSNRSKLEAIPVLALAFDEPGAYELPVTE
;
A
#
# COMPACT_ATOMS: atom_id res chain seq x y z
N MET A 1 -7.70 6.44 -9.36
CA MET A 1 -6.56 5.51 -9.48
C MET A 1 -6.47 4.68 -8.21
N ILE A 2 -6.22 3.40 -8.35
CA ILE A 2 -6.15 2.43 -7.25
C ILE A 2 -4.77 1.79 -7.24
N ALA A 3 -4.15 1.71 -6.06
CA ALA A 3 -2.89 1.00 -5.87
C ALA A 3 -3.10 -0.14 -4.88
N ILE A 4 -2.65 -1.33 -5.23
CA ILE A 4 -2.80 -2.55 -4.44
C ILE A 4 -1.45 -3.23 -4.33
N ALA A 5 -1.08 -3.63 -3.12
CA ALA A 5 0.10 -4.46 -2.90
C ALA A 5 -0.27 -5.60 -1.97
N ARG A 6 0.26 -6.79 -2.26
CA ARG A 6 0.00 -7.99 -1.47
C ARG A 6 1.32 -8.55 -0.93
N PHE A 7 1.26 -9.14 0.25
CA PHE A 7 2.43 -9.59 0.99
C PHE A 7 2.18 -10.95 1.62
N GLU A 8 3.25 -11.70 1.79
CA GLU A 8 3.24 -12.89 2.62
C GLU A 8 4.39 -12.81 3.61
N VAL A 9 4.08 -13.03 4.90
CA VAL A 9 5.09 -13.04 5.97
C VAL A 9 4.89 -14.27 6.86
N PRO A 10 5.95 -14.77 7.49
CA PRO A 10 5.81 -15.85 8.47
C PRO A 10 4.85 -15.45 9.60
N LEU A 11 4.09 -16.41 10.10
CA LEU A 11 3.08 -16.16 11.14
C LEU A 11 3.67 -15.47 12.37
N GLY A 12 4.88 -15.82 12.76
CA GLY A 12 5.55 -15.21 13.90
C GLY A 12 5.87 -13.73 13.72
N GLN A 13 5.81 -13.22 12.49
CA GLN A 13 6.08 -11.83 12.15
C GLN A 13 4.81 -11.04 11.79
N ALA A 14 3.65 -11.69 11.80
CA ALA A 14 2.41 -11.08 11.31
C ALA A 14 2.04 -9.82 12.09
N ALA A 15 2.10 -9.84 13.42
CA ALA A 15 1.76 -8.68 14.24
C ALA A 15 2.71 -7.49 13.98
N GLN A 16 4.00 -7.75 13.91
CA GLN A 16 5.00 -6.72 13.60
C GLN A 16 4.79 -6.16 12.19
N PHE A 17 4.52 -7.03 11.24
CA PHE A 17 4.29 -6.61 9.86
C PHE A 17 3.04 -5.72 9.75
N GLY A 18 1.96 -6.07 10.42
CA GLY A 18 0.75 -5.24 10.47
C GLY A 18 1.04 -3.83 10.99
N THR A 19 1.89 -3.70 12.01
CA THR A 19 2.32 -2.40 12.52
C THR A 19 3.14 -1.63 11.49
N GLN A 20 4.08 -2.28 10.82
CA GLN A 20 4.88 -1.66 9.76
C GLN A 20 4.01 -1.20 8.60
N LEU A 21 3.03 -2.01 8.22
CA LEU A 21 2.12 -1.69 7.13
C LEU A 21 1.22 -0.49 7.49
N SER A 22 0.80 -0.39 8.76
CA SER A 22 0.03 0.76 9.26
C SER A 22 0.84 2.06 9.20
N VAL A 23 2.13 2.01 9.52
CA VAL A 23 3.03 3.16 9.39
C VAL A 23 3.17 3.57 7.92
N ALA A 24 3.31 2.59 7.02
CA ALA A 24 3.37 2.85 5.58
C ALA A 24 2.09 3.53 5.08
N LEU A 25 0.92 3.03 5.49
CA LEU A 25 -0.35 3.62 5.11
C LEU A 25 -0.46 5.07 5.61
N ALA A 26 -0.07 5.34 6.84
CA ALA A 26 -0.10 6.70 7.39
C ALA A 26 0.80 7.66 6.61
N ALA A 27 1.97 7.20 6.18
CA ALA A 27 2.87 7.99 5.35
C ALA A 27 2.24 8.34 3.99
N LEU A 28 1.60 7.36 3.35
CA LEU A 28 0.91 7.58 2.08
C LEU A 28 -0.31 8.50 2.26
N ALA A 29 -1.06 8.32 3.34
CA ALA A 29 -2.26 9.11 3.63
C ALA A 29 -1.96 10.59 3.86
N ALA A 30 -0.74 10.94 4.22
CA ALA A 30 -0.33 12.33 4.41
C ALA A 30 -0.06 13.05 3.10
N ALA A 31 0.01 12.35 1.98
CA ALA A 31 0.39 12.95 0.70
C ALA A 31 -0.81 13.61 0.00
N PRO A 32 -0.57 14.73 -0.70
CA PRO A 32 -1.63 15.36 -1.49
C PRO A 32 -2.17 14.41 -2.56
N GLY A 33 -3.48 14.40 -2.74
CA GLY A 33 -4.15 13.55 -3.72
C GLY A 33 -4.56 12.17 -3.20
N TYR A 34 -4.18 11.81 -1.97
CA TYR A 34 -4.68 10.60 -1.33
C TYR A 34 -6.19 10.76 -1.02
N ILE A 35 -6.97 9.75 -1.35
CA ILE A 35 -8.43 9.75 -1.09
C ILE A 35 -8.75 8.89 0.12
N ASP A 36 -8.45 7.61 0.05
CA ASP A 36 -8.63 6.67 1.16
C ASP A 36 -7.72 5.44 0.97
N GLY A 37 -7.69 4.62 1.98
CA GLY A 37 -6.96 3.36 1.91
C GLY A 37 -7.25 2.48 3.11
N GLU A 38 -6.85 1.23 2.99
CA GLU A 38 -7.05 0.26 4.06
C GLU A 38 -6.06 -0.89 3.95
N ILE A 39 -5.91 -1.59 5.06
CA ILE A 39 -5.07 -2.78 5.18
C ILE A 39 -5.99 -3.96 5.46
N GLY A 40 -5.77 -5.07 4.76
CA GLY A 40 -6.46 -6.32 5.02
C GLY A 40 -5.51 -7.44 5.38
N GLN A 41 -5.94 -8.32 6.26
CA GLN A 41 -5.26 -9.58 6.56
C GLN A 41 -6.18 -10.70 6.10
N ASN A 42 -5.62 -11.72 5.44
CA ASN A 42 -6.41 -12.82 4.93
C ASN A 42 -7.07 -13.60 6.09
N LEU A 43 -8.33 -13.99 5.90
CA LEU A 43 -9.10 -14.67 6.93
C LEU A 43 -8.62 -16.11 7.16
N ASP A 44 -8.16 -16.78 6.10
CA ASP A 44 -7.76 -18.19 6.15
C ASP A 44 -6.26 -18.36 6.37
N GLU A 45 -5.46 -17.45 5.78
CA GLU A 45 -4.01 -17.47 5.88
C GLU A 45 -3.52 -16.16 6.50
N LEU A 46 -3.26 -16.15 7.78
CA LEU A 46 -2.95 -14.94 8.53
C LEU A 46 -1.59 -14.31 8.17
N GLY A 47 -0.75 -15.01 7.40
CA GLY A 47 0.49 -14.46 6.87
C GLY A 47 0.29 -13.64 5.60
N LEU A 48 -0.90 -13.68 4.97
CA LEU A 48 -1.21 -12.93 3.77
C LEU A 48 -1.85 -11.60 4.12
N TRP A 49 -1.30 -10.53 3.55
CA TRP A 49 -1.73 -9.15 3.79
C TRP A 49 -1.93 -8.41 2.48
N THR A 50 -2.74 -7.37 2.51
CA THR A 50 -2.88 -6.44 1.40
C THR A 50 -2.99 -5.01 1.91
N ILE A 51 -2.54 -4.06 1.10
CA ILE A 51 -2.77 -2.63 1.29
C ILE A 51 -3.40 -2.09 0.02
N VAL A 52 -4.48 -1.34 0.16
CA VAL A 52 -5.20 -0.74 -0.96
C VAL A 52 -5.29 0.74 -0.69
N THR A 53 -4.92 1.56 -1.68
CA THR A 53 -5.03 3.01 -1.58
C THR A 53 -5.71 3.56 -2.83
N ARG A 54 -6.49 4.64 -2.66
CA ARG A 54 -7.14 5.33 -3.75
C ARG A 54 -6.64 6.75 -3.84
N TRP A 55 -6.43 7.21 -5.06
CA TRP A 55 -5.77 8.48 -5.36
C TRP A 55 -6.56 9.28 -6.40
N GLN A 56 -6.44 10.60 -6.35
CA GLN A 56 -7.07 11.49 -7.34
C GLN A 56 -6.58 11.18 -8.76
N ASN A 57 -5.29 10.88 -8.90
CA ASN A 57 -4.69 10.54 -10.19
C ASN A 57 -3.34 9.83 -9.98
N VAL A 58 -2.79 9.28 -11.05
CA VAL A 58 -1.52 8.55 -11.01
C VAL A 58 -0.35 9.45 -10.62
N GLY A 59 -0.37 10.71 -11.02
CA GLY A 59 0.68 11.67 -10.67
C GLY A 59 0.78 11.88 -9.16
N SER A 60 -0.35 12.01 -8.47
CA SER A 60 -0.39 12.13 -7.02
C SER A 60 0.21 10.90 -6.35
N TYR A 61 -0.15 9.71 -6.82
CA TYR A 61 0.40 8.45 -6.30
C TYR A 61 1.93 8.41 -6.46
N ARG A 62 2.43 8.70 -7.67
CA ARG A 62 3.88 8.68 -7.94
C ARG A 62 4.63 9.69 -7.09
N ARG A 63 4.10 10.90 -6.92
CA ARG A 63 4.69 11.92 -6.06
C ARG A 63 4.72 11.48 -4.60
N ALA A 64 3.65 10.82 -4.13
CA ALA A 64 3.59 10.29 -2.78
C ALA A 64 4.71 9.28 -2.53
N LEU A 65 4.94 8.35 -3.46
CA LEU A 65 6.01 7.37 -3.35
C LEU A 65 7.40 8.01 -3.33
N SER A 66 7.55 9.19 -3.94
CA SER A 66 8.82 9.92 -4.01
C SER A 66 9.05 10.86 -2.84
N SER A 67 8.07 11.04 -1.96
CA SER A 67 8.23 11.91 -0.79
C SER A 67 9.28 11.36 0.19
N ASN A 68 9.92 12.25 0.95
CA ASN A 68 10.90 11.83 1.95
C ASN A 68 10.28 10.90 3.00
N ARG A 69 9.08 11.20 3.44
CA ARG A 69 8.38 10.37 4.43
C ARG A 69 8.12 8.97 3.88
N SER A 70 7.61 8.87 2.65
CA SER A 70 7.36 7.57 2.03
C SER A 70 8.64 6.77 1.82
N LYS A 71 9.73 7.43 1.42
CA LYS A 71 11.02 6.75 1.25
C LYS A 71 11.52 6.10 2.54
N LEU A 72 11.21 6.69 3.69
CA LEU A 72 11.63 6.18 4.99
C LEU A 72 10.64 5.18 5.57
N GLU A 73 9.33 5.44 5.44
CA GLU A 73 8.30 4.72 6.18
C GLU A 73 7.43 3.79 5.30
N ALA A 74 7.36 3.99 4.00
CA ALA A 74 6.52 3.20 3.10
C ALA A 74 7.31 2.32 2.15
N ILE A 75 8.29 2.86 1.43
CA ILE A 75 9.00 2.13 0.39
C ILE A 75 9.68 0.86 0.91
N PRO A 76 10.35 0.84 2.07
CA PRO A 76 10.97 -0.40 2.57
C PRO A 76 9.97 -1.53 2.79
N VAL A 77 8.74 -1.21 3.21
CA VAL A 77 7.68 -2.18 3.42
C VAL A 77 7.08 -2.60 2.07
N LEU A 78 6.76 -1.63 1.21
CA LEU A 78 6.18 -1.91 -0.10
C LEU A 78 7.11 -2.73 -0.99
N ALA A 79 8.41 -2.63 -0.81
CA ALA A 79 9.39 -3.42 -1.54
C ALA A 79 9.30 -4.92 -1.25
N LEU A 80 8.63 -5.31 -0.17
CA LEU A 80 8.41 -6.71 0.21
C LEU A 80 7.18 -7.32 -0.48
N ALA A 81 6.41 -6.54 -1.22
CA ALA A 81 5.22 -7.01 -1.91
C ALA A 81 5.57 -8.06 -2.98
N PHE A 82 4.60 -8.89 -3.31
CA PHE A 82 4.69 -9.78 -4.46
C PHE A 82 5.05 -8.98 -5.71
N ASP A 83 5.88 -9.55 -6.56
CA ASP A 83 6.27 -8.95 -7.84
C ASP A 83 5.12 -9.13 -8.84
N GLU A 84 4.18 -8.21 -8.79
CA GLU A 84 2.99 -8.19 -9.63
C GLU A 84 2.55 -6.74 -9.86
N PRO A 85 1.83 -6.46 -10.97
CA PRO A 85 1.27 -5.13 -11.18
C PRO A 85 0.33 -4.73 -10.05
N GLY A 86 0.47 -3.52 -9.53
CA GLY A 86 -0.33 -3.05 -8.40
C GLY A 86 -1.04 -1.73 -8.62
N ALA A 87 -0.77 -1.04 -9.72
CA ALA A 87 -1.37 0.26 -10.00
C ALA A 87 -2.43 0.12 -11.10
N TYR A 88 -3.64 0.57 -10.81
CA TYR A 88 -4.80 0.40 -11.69
C TYR A 88 -5.49 1.73 -11.91
N GLU A 89 -5.85 1.99 -13.15
CA GLU A 89 -6.68 3.13 -13.51
C GLU A 89 -8.12 2.67 -13.67
N LEU A 90 -9.07 3.55 -13.35
CA LEU A 90 -10.47 3.25 -13.57
C LEU A 90 -10.74 3.16 -15.08
N PRO A 91 -11.56 2.19 -15.54
CA PRO A 91 -11.89 2.11 -16.96
C PRO A 91 -12.53 3.39 -17.45
N VAL A 92 -12.16 3.80 -18.65
CA VAL A 92 -12.83 4.92 -19.30
C VAL A 92 -14.18 4.40 -19.81
N THR A 93 -15.26 5.07 -19.39
CA THR A 93 -16.61 4.80 -19.89
C THR A 93 -17.05 5.95 -20.78
N GLU A 94 -17.55 5.61 -21.93
CA GLU A 94 -18.09 6.59 -22.88
C GLU A 94 -19.60 6.58 -22.87
#